data_c47c1222dcd8841b5e710e399a91d874
#
_entry.id   c47c1222dcd8841b5e710e399a91d874
#
_cell.length_a   1.000
_cell.length_b   1.000
_cell.length_c   1.000
_cell.angle_alpha   90.00
_cell.angle_beta   90.00
_cell.angle_gamma   90.00
#
_symmetry.space_group_name_H-M   'P 1'
#
loop_
_entity.id
_entity.type
_entity.pdbx_description
1 polymer ?
#
loop_
_entity_poly.entity_id
_entity_poly.type
_entity_poly.pdbx_seq_one_letter_code
_entity_poly.pdbx_strand_id
1 'polypeptide(L)'
;MIFWEIAKRNTKIHLLRSTLAMLGIVIGVVAIATMGILGNSMVLAVSDSLRTVGDSVIVTPHAGGSSHGFGGGGGGATSLKITDQQFQQIKRASAPNVAIPVLQTSDRMEFGVGQDDIVAAIYGMNPDDVPDLLTLTAGSYSRAASGCLVGAQFADDNHLNVGSRITVGTDGDKGTLRVTGIIEERGMAFDVSTDSAIVVTKDWFDAAYNRDDYDKVVVKVKNLDDLPVVKTAIEKQMNKRDKVVDVMDTRKTMETIFQTFGQITTFVSAIGGISMIVAGVSILNIMMMSVTERIKENGIMRSIGAQRREVMSMFIYEALILGIVGSLIGGVLSLLGGYAVSSLLLQTTKYLFVPSSLVSIVYGVSFGIVVSLVCGFYPAWRAANLNPIDALRHE
;
A
#
# COMPACT_ATOMS: atom_id res chain seq x y z
N MET A 1 -42.89 -5.96 -13.75
CA MET A 1 -42.60 -6.95 -12.69
C MET A 1 -42.41 -8.37 -13.24
N ILE A 2 -43.29 -8.86 -14.13
CA ILE A 2 -43.22 -10.24 -14.68
C ILE A 2 -41.90 -10.57 -15.37
N PHE A 3 -41.37 -9.67 -16.21
CA PHE A 3 -40.11 -9.90 -16.96
C PHE A 3 -38.88 -10.00 -16.04
N TRP A 4 -38.85 -9.33 -14.88
CA TRP A 4 -37.80 -9.47 -13.90
C TRP A 4 -37.79 -10.85 -13.21
N GLU A 5 -38.98 -11.38 -12.88
CA GLU A 5 -39.11 -12.72 -12.30
C GLU A 5 -38.71 -13.81 -13.28
N ILE A 6 -39.06 -13.64 -14.54
CA ILE A 6 -38.66 -14.57 -15.63
C ILE A 6 -37.14 -14.55 -15.76
N ALA A 7 -36.49 -13.38 -15.80
CA ALA A 7 -35.02 -13.25 -15.89
C ALA A 7 -34.34 -13.93 -14.70
N LYS A 8 -34.83 -13.70 -13.47
CA LYS A 8 -34.31 -14.33 -12.25
C LYS A 8 -34.44 -15.86 -12.27
N ARG A 9 -35.56 -16.37 -12.74
CA ARG A 9 -35.81 -17.82 -12.87
C ARG A 9 -34.86 -18.42 -13.90
N ASN A 10 -34.65 -17.76 -15.02
CA ASN A 10 -33.77 -18.20 -16.10
C ASN A 10 -32.31 -18.35 -15.67
N THR A 11 -31.80 -17.36 -14.96
CA THR A 11 -30.43 -17.37 -14.39
C THR A 11 -30.23 -18.58 -13.46
N LYS A 12 -31.29 -19.00 -12.73
CA LYS A 12 -31.25 -20.17 -11.84
C LYS A 12 -31.29 -21.53 -12.59
N ILE A 13 -31.91 -21.63 -13.74
CA ILE A 13 -32.02 -22.90 -14.49
C ILE A 13 -30.66 -23.29 -15.09
N HIS A 14 -29.84 -22.32 -15.52
CA HIS A 14 -28.52 -22.54 -16.12
C HIS A 14 -27.38 -22.08 -15.20
N LEU A 15 -27.39 -22.49 -13.93
CA LEU A 15 -26.46 -22.05 -12.89
C LEU A 15 -24.99 -22.18 -13.29
N LEU A 16 -24.56 -23.32 -13.85
CA LEU A 16 -23.16 -23.53 -14.20
C LEU A 16 -22.67 -22.53 -15.25
N ARG A 17 -23.50 -22.19 -16.22
CA ARG A 17 -23.18 -21.26 -17.30
C ARG A 17 -23.16 -19.82 -16.76
N SER A 18 -24.15 -19.47 -15.95
CA SER A 18 -24.24 -18.14 -15.32
C SER A 18 -23.09 -17.90 -14.33
N THR A 19 -22.66 -18.91 -13.57
CA THR A 19 -21.52 -18.79 -12.66
C THR A 19 -20.20 -18.59 -13.40
N LEU A 20 -19.97 -19.26 -14.52
CA LEU A 20 -18.76 -19.06 -15.34
C LEU A 20 -18.69 -17.63 -15.91
N ALA A 21 -19.82 -17.08 -16.37
CA ALA A 21 -19.88 -15.70 -16.83
C ALA A 21 -19.63 -14.72 -15.69
N MET A 22 -20.26 -14.96 -14.52
CA MET A 22 -20.06 -14.12 -13.34
C MET A 22 -18.61 -14.17 -12.82
N LEU A 23 -17.93 -15.32 -12.87
CA LEU A 23 -16.54 -15.45 -12.46
C LEU A 23 -15.62 -14.48 -13.18
N GLY A 24 -15.79 -14.30 -14.48
CA GLY A 24 -15.00 -13.32 -15.24
C GLY A 24 -15.22 -11.89 -14.76
N ILE A 25 -16.47 -11.51 -14.45
CA ILE A 25 -16.79 -10.18 -13.89
C ILE A 25 -16.19 -10.06 -12.50
N VAL A 26 -16.35 -11.07 -11.65
CA VAL A 26 -15.79 -11.10 -10.29
C VAL A 26 -14.29 -10.87 -10.32
N ILE A 27 -13.54 -11.63 -11.13
CA ILE A 27 -12.08 -11.50 -11.25
C ILE A 27 -11.70 -10.08 -11.70
N GLY A 28 -12.38 -9.55 -12.72
CA GLY A 28 -12.10 -8.20 -13.21
C GLY A 28 -12.38 -7.12 -12.18
N VAL A 29 -13.50 -7.20 -11.46
CA VAL A 29 -13.85 -6.25 -10.39
C VAL A 29 -12.88 -6.35 -9.23
N VAL A 30 -12.54 -7.57 -8.79
CA VAL A 30 -11.55 -7.81 -7.72
C VAL A 30 -10.21 -7.19 -8.09
N ALA A 31 -9.71 -7.45 -9.30
CA ALA A 31 -8.42 -6.92 -9.75
C ALA A 31 -8.40 -5.39 -9.73
N ILE A 32 -9.41 -4.74 -10.34
CA ILE A 32 -9.48 -3.28 -10.43
C ILE A 32 -9.68 -2.65 -9.05
N ALA A 33 -10.62 -3.16 -8.26
CA ALA A 33 -10.96 -2.57 -6.97
C ALA A 33 -9.85 -2.78 -5.92
N THR A 34 -9.30 -4.00 -5.81
CA THR A 34 -8.20 -4.29 -4.86
C THR A 34 -6.97 -3.43 -5.17
N MET A 35 -6.61 -3.30 -6.47
CA MET A 35 -5.47 -2.48 -6.86
C MET A 35 -5.74 -0.98 -6.66
N GLY A 36 -6.97 -0.55 -6.89
CA GLY A 36 -7.39 0.81 -6.58
C GLY A 36 -7.30 1.12 -5.08
N ILE A 37 -7.72 0.19 -4.21
CA ILE A 37 -7.59 0.31 -2.75
C ILE A 37 -6.11 0.39 -2.36
N LEU A 38 -5.28 -0.52 -2.88
CA LEU A 38 -3.84 -0.55 -2.56
C LEU A 38 -3.15 0.75 -3.00
N GLY A 39 -3.36 1.16 -4.25
CA GLY A 39 -2.76 2.39 -4.78
C GLY A 39 -3.13 3.62 -3.97
N ASN A 40 -4.42 3.76 -3.62
CA ASN A 40 -4.89 4.87 -2.81
C ASN A 40 -4.39 4.81 -1.35
N SER A 41 -4.38 3.64 -0.73
CA SER A 41 -3.84 3.44 0.61
C SER A 41 -2.36 3.79 0.66
N MET A 42 -1.59 3.44 -0.37
CA MET A 42 -0.18 3.76 -0.47
C MET A 42 0.06 5.26 -0.66
N VAL A 43 -0.73 5.92 -1.51
CA VAL A 43 -0.68 7.38 -1.66
C VAL A 43 -0.94 8.08 -0.32
N LEU A 44 -1.92 7.62 0.44
CA LEU A 44 -2.25 8.20 1.74
C LEU A 44 -1.17 7.92 2.79
N ALA A 45 -0.65 6.69 2.86
CA ALA A 45 0.42 6.32 3.78
C ALA A 45 1.68 7.15 3.53
N VAL A 46 2.06 7.30 2.26
CA VAL A 46 3.22 8.12 1.89
C VAL A 46 2.95 9.61 2.09
N SER A 47 1.73 10.10 1.83
CA SER A 47 1.37 11.50 2.10
C SER A 47 1.43 11.84 3.59
N ASP A 48 1.05 10.90 4.43
CA ASP A 48 1.14 11.04 5.89
C ASP A 48 2.62 11.05 6.34
N SER A 49 3.43 10.14 5.78
CA SER A 49 4.88 10.12 6.00
C SER A 49 5.59 11.39 5.48
N LEU A 50 5.13 11.96 4.36
CA LEU A 50 5.69 13.22 3.83
C LEU A 50 5.49 14.41 4.77
N ARG A 51 4.42 14.43 5.54
CA ARG A 51 4.19 15.50 6.53
C ARG A 51 5.22 15.48 7.65
N THR A 52 5.76 14.30 7.94
CA THR A 52 6.68 14.08 9.06
C THR A 52 8.16 14.06 8.63
N VAL A 53 8.43 13.64 7.39
CA VAL A 53 9.81 13.32 6.90
C VAL A 53 10.15 14.00 5.56
N GLY A 54 9.17 14.59 4.89
CA GLY A 54 9.33 15.14 3.53
C GLY A 54 10.25 16.38 3.44
N ASP A 55 10.70 16.90 4.57
CA ASP A 55 11.56 18.06 4.70
C ASP A 55 13.05 17.71 4.93
N SER A 56 13.46 16.46 4.67
CA SER A 56 14.79 15.98 5.00
C SER A 56 15.58 15.48 3.79
N VAL A 57 16.89 15.67 3.87
CA VAL A 57 17.91 15.08 2.99
C VAL A 57 18.69 14.06 3.81
N ILE A 58 18.77 12.84 3.33
CA ILE A 58 19.48 11.75 4.01
C ILE A 58 20.81 11.52 3.32
N VAL A 59 21.88 11.53 4.10
CA VAL A 59 23.25 11.28 3.65
C VAL A 59 23.70 9.94 4.23
N THR A 60 24.04 8.99 3.37
CA THR A 60 24.58 7.69 3.75
C THR A 60 25.96 7.49 3.15
N PRO A 61 26.83 6.68 3.74
CA PRO A 61 28.10 6.31 3.12
C PRO A 61 27.86 5.62 1.78
N HIS A 62 28.71 5.88 0.77
CA HIS A 62 28.63 5.19 -0.51
C HIS A 62 29.19 3.78 -0.39
N ALA A 63 28.33 2.76 -0.42
CA ALA A 63 28.75 1.37 -0.55
C ALA A 63 29.15 1.11 -2.01
N GLY A 64 30.44 1.04 -2.29
CA GLY A 64 30.98 0.76 -3.62
C GLY A 64 30.59 -0.65 -4.11
N GLY A 65 29.42 -0.80 -4.66
CA GLY A 65 28.89 -2.07 -5.20
C GLY A 65 27.38 -2.10 -5.11
N SER A 66 26.71 -2.12 -6.24
CA SER A 66 25.29 -2.22 -6.49
C SER A 66 24.50 -2.98 -5.41
N SER A 67 23.83 -2.25 -4.53
CA SER A 67 22.62 -2.77 -3.88
C SER A 67 21.65 -1.63 -3.62
N HIS A 68 20.87 -1.27 -4.62
CA HIS A 68 19.59 -0.62 -4.44
C HIS A 68 18.61 -1.73 -4.02
N GLY A 69 18.72 -2.21 -2.78
CA GLY A 69 17.81 -3.14 -2.14
C GLY A 69 16.97 -2.37 -1.13
N PHE A 70 15.71 -2.18 -1.44
CA PHE A 70 14.68 -1.71 -0.53
C PHE A 70 14.48 -2.78 0.55
N GLY A 71 14.90 -2.50 1.79
CA GLY A 71 14.63 -3.35 2.95
C GLY A 71 15.54 -4.57 3.08
N GLY A 72 16.55 -4.46 3.92
CA GLY A 72 17.40 -5.58 4.26
C GLY A 72 18.36 -5.23 5.38
N GLY A 73 17.93 -5.37 6.63
CA GLY A 73 18.84 -5.57 7.74
C GLY A 73 19.46 -6.95 7.58
N GLY A 74 20.77 -7.05 7.48
CA GLY A 74 21.45 -8.35 7.41
C GLY A 74 22.93 -8.23 7.12
N GLY A 75 23.73 -8.21 8.14
CA GLY A 75 25.02 -8.88 8.35
C GLY A 75 26.12 -8.83 7.31
N GLY A 76 27.24 -8.20 7.63
CA GLY A 76 28.55 -8.73 7.24
C GLY A 76 29.27 -8.10 6.06
N ALA A 77 28.94 -6.88 5.62
CA ALA A 77 29.86 -6.07 4.82
C ALA A 77 30.46 -5.01 5.75
N THR A 78 31.75 -4.72 5.60
CA THR A 78 32.40 -3.56 6.21
C THR A 78 31.60 -2.32 5.82
N SER A 79 30.64 -1.97 6.65
CA SER A 79 29.76 -0.82 6.41
C SER A 79 30.64 0.42 6.54
N LEU A 80 30.92 1.06 5.40
CA LEU A 80 31.51 2.37 5.38
C LEU A 80 30.67 3.27 6.28
N LYS A 81 31.31 4.07 7.09
CA LYS A 81 30.68 4.94 8.07
C LYS A 81 31.01 6.39 7.75
N ILE A 82 30.21 7.30 8.25
CA ILE A 82 30.49 8.74 8.17
C ILE A 82 31.31 9.12 9.40
N THR A 83 32.56 9.54 9.16
CA THR A 83 33.43 10.01 10.24
C THR A 83 32.97 11.37 10.77
N ASP A 84 33.38 11.74 11.98
CA ASP A 84 33.06 13.06 12.55
C ASP A 84 33.53 14.22 11.65
N GLN A 85 34.70 14.09 11.01
CA GLN A 85 35.19 15.09 10.06
C GLN A 85 34.26 15.25 8.85
N GLN A 86 33.76 14.16 8.32
CA GLN A 86 32.78 14.16 7.22
C GLN A 86 31.45 14.75 7.68
N PHE A 87 31.00 14.42 8.87
CA PHE A 87 29.82 15.03 9.46
C PHE A 87 29.93 16.55 9.57
N GLN A 88 31.07 17.08 10.05
CA GLN A 88 31.29 18.52 10.11
C GLN A 88 31.29 19.18 8.72
N GLN A 89 31.77 18.48 7.70
CA GLN A 89 31.71 18.97 6.32
C GLN A 89 30.27 19.01 5.79
N ILE A 90 29.46 17.96 6.08
CA ILE A 90 28.03 17.90 5.73
C ILE A 90 27.30 19.04 6.45
N LYS A 91 27.51 19.23 7.74
CA LYS A 91 26.92 20.30 8.55
C LYS A 91 27.21 21.70 7.98
N ARG A 92 28.44 21.94 7.53
CA ARG A 92 28.81 23.22 6.87
C ARG A 92 28.14 23.37 5.49
N ALA A 93 28.06 22.29 4.72
CA ALA A 93 27.47 22.33 3.39
C ALA A 93 25.95 22.48 3.42
N SER A 94 25.31 22.05 4.50
CA SER A 94 23.85 22.15 4.70
C SER A 94 23.39 23.41 5.41
N ALA A 95 24.30 24.26 5.91
CA ALA A 95 23.94 25.49 6.62
C ALA A 95 23.04 26.40 5.77
N PRO A 96 21.96 27.01 6.33
CA PRO A 96 21.61 27.13 7.76
C PRO A 96 20.70 26.02 8.33
N ASN A 97 20.61 24.88 7.66
CA ASN A 97 19.75 23.75 8.04
C ASN A 97 20.38 22.90 9.15
N VAL A 98 19.55 22.12 9.84
CA VAL A 98 19.98 21.26 10.96
C VAL A 98 20.45 19.91 10.43
N ALA A 99 21.70 19.52 10.71
CA ALA A 99 22.26 18.23 10.36
C ALA A 99 22.32 17.35 11.63
N ILE A 100 21.65 16.22 11.63
CA ILE A 100 21.49 15.30 12.76
C ILE A 100 22.22 14.01 12.44
N PRO A 101 23.29 13.66 13.16
CA PRO A 101 23.98 12.39 12.99
C PRO A 101 23.21 11.28 13.68
N VAL A 102 23.07 10.14 13.00
CA VAL A 102 22.33 8.98 13.49
C VAL A 102 23.21 7.76 13.48
N LEU A 103 23.33 7.11 14.63
CA LEU A 103 23.91 5.77 14.77
C LEU A 103 22.79 4.76 14.71
N GLN A 104 23.07 3.59 14.14
CA GLN A 104 22.10 2.52 14.01
C GLN A 104 22.75 1.16 14.24
N THR A 105 22.07 0.30 15.01
CA THR A 105 22.39 -1.10 15.16
C THR A 105 21.11 -1.90 15.36
N SER A 106 21.23 -3.22 15.47
CA SER A 106 20.13 -4.09 15.88
C SER A 106 20.65 -5.03 16.94
N ASP A 107 19.93 -5.21 18.02
CA ASP A 107 20.33 -6.09 19.11
C ASP A 107 19.11 -6.79 19.73
N ARG A 108 19.37 -7.77 20.56
CA ARG A 108 18.34 -8.48 21.34
C ARG A 108 17.86 -7.62 22.48
N MET A 109 16.57 -7.72 22.72
CA MET A 109 15.91 -7.02 23.83
C MET A 109 15.04 -7.99 24.61
N GLU A 110 15.15 -7.91 25.93
CA GLU A 110 14.35 -8.70 26.88
C GLU A 110 13.38 -7.77 27.62
N PHE A 111 12.13 -8.19 27.75
CA PHE A 111 11.06 -7.46 28.41
C PHE A 111 10.48 -8.30 29.55
N GLY A 112 10.98 -8.11 30.78
CA GLY A 112 10.47 -8.82 31.94
C GLY A 112 10.79 -10.34 31.97
N VAL A 113 10.32 -11.01 33.02
CA VAL A 113 10.59 -12.45 33.23
C VAL A 113 9.62 -13.27 32.39
N GLY A 114 10.14 -14.00 31.40
CA GLY A 114 9.39 -15.02 30.64
C GLY A 114 8.83 -14.56 29.27
N GLN A 115 9.24 -13.42 28.75
CA GLN A 115 8.97 -13.03 27.38
C GLN A 115 10.16 -13.43 26.47
N ASP A 116 9.84 -13.84 25.23
CA ASP A 116 10.86 -14.21 24.24
C ASP A 116 11.71 -12.99 23.85
N ASP A 117 13.00 -13.23 23.62
CA ASP A 117 13.92 -12.21 23.13
C ASP A 117 13.52 -11.72 21.75
N ILE A 118 13.43 -10.41 21.58
CA ILE A 118 13.12 -9.80 20.31
C ILE A 118 14.32 -9.04 19.79
N VAL A 119 14.64 -9.19 18.50
CA VAL A 119 15.65 -8.37 17.82
C VAL A 119 14.99 -7.14 17.27
N ALA A 120 15.40 -5.97 17.74
CA ALA A 120 14.88 -4.70 17.24
C ALA A 120 16.00 -3.72 16.89
N ALA A 121 15.68 -2.73 16.08
CA ALA A 121 16.61 -1.66 15.72
C ALA A 121 16.79 -0.68 16.91
N ILE A 122 18.03 -0.24 17.08
CA ILE A 122 18.43 0.75 18.09
C ILE A 122 19.05 1.93 17.35
N TYR A 123 18.50 3.11 17.58
CA TYR A 123 19.04 4.37 17.07
C TYR A 123 19.69 5.18 18.18
N GLY A 124 20.95 5.58 17.96
CA GLY A 124 21.68 6.49 18.83
C GLY A 124 21.65 7.91 18.28
N MET A 125 21.20 8.87 19.06
CA MET A 125 21.12 10.28 18.66
C MET A 125 21.44 11.21 19.83
N ASN A 126 21.89 12.46 19.53
CA ASN A 126 22.03 13.45 20.56
C ASN A 126 20.66 13.83 21.14
N PRO A 127 20.50 13.91 22.46
CA PRO A 127 19.23 14.25 23.08
C PRO A 127 18.63 15.57 22.62
N ASP A 128 19.48 16.55 22.29
CA ASP A 128 19.04 17.88 21.84
C ASP A 128 18.52 17.88 20.39
N ASP A 129 18.94 16.92 19.57
CA ASP A 129 18.53 16.78 18.16
C ASP A 129 17.24 15.95 18.01
N VAL A 130 16.89 15.14 19.02
CA VAL A 130 15.72 14.25 18.98
C VAL A 130 14.40 15.00 18.77
N PRO A 131 14.12 16.14 19.48
CA PRO A 131 12.87 16.89 19.29
C PRO A 131 12.71 17.49 17.90
N ASP A 132 13.80 17.74 17.17
CA ASP A 132 13.77 18.26 15.81
C ASP A 132 13.32 17.19 14.80
N LEU A 133 13.52 15.89 15.12
CA LEU A 133 13.26 14.78 14.21
C LEU A 133 12.04 13.95 14.62
N LEU A 134 11.79 13.77 15.90
CA LEU A 134 10.81 12.84 16.44
C LEU A 134 9.81 13.54 17.36
N THR A 135 8.52 13.26 17.18
CA THR A 135 7.42 13.73 18.04
C THR A 135 7.03 12.63 19.03
N LEU A 136 6.67 12.98 20.25
CA LEU A 136 6.21 12.02 21.27
C LEU A 136 4.68 12.04 21.39
N THR A 137 4.11 10.84 21.52
CA THR A 137 2.70 10.66 21.90
C THR A 137 2.52 10.70 23.42
N ALA A 138 3.52 10.20 24.19
CA ALA A 138 3.46 10.16 25.65
C ALA A 138 4.86 10.26 26.26
N GLY A 139 4.95 10.76 27.49
CA GLY A 139 6.21 10.87 28.24
C GLY A 139 7.00 12.13 27.94
N SER A 140 8.32 12.04 28.01
CA SER A 140 9.24 13.17 27.81
C SER A 140 10.54 12.72 27.16
N TYR A 141 11.20 13.65 26.44
CA TYR A 141 12.53 13.40 25.89
C TYR A 141 13.55 13.18 27.01
N SER A 142 14.31 12.08 26.91
CA SER A 142 15.33 11.75 27.90
C SER A 142 16.66 12.38 27.55
N ARG A 143 17.30 13.00 28.54
CA ARG A 143 18.71 13.38 28.50
C ARG A 143 19.58 12.45 29.32
N ALA A 144 18.99 11.55 30.10
CA ALA A 144 19.71 10.57 30.90
C ALA A 144 20.19 9.41 30.03
N ALA A 145 21.43 9.00 30.20
CA ALA A 145 22.00 7.86 29.47
C ALA A 145 21.21 6.56 29.65
N SER A 146 20.56 6.35 30.78
CA SER A 146 19.71 5.17 31.05
C SER A 146 18.29 5.27 30.51
N GLY A 147 17.92 6.36 29.84
CA GLY A 147 16.58 6.57 29.27
C GLY A 147 16.52 6.23 27.79
N CYS A 148 15.40 5.64 27.36
CA CYS A 148 15.13 5.40 25.94
C CYS A 148 13.73 5.88 25.56
N LEU A 149 13.56 6.18 24.27
CA LEU A 149 12.27 6.37 23.63
C LEU A 149 11.93 5.10 22.84
N VAL A 150 10.65 4.78 22.78
CA VAL A 150 10.16 3.55 22.15
C VAL A 150 9.15 3.92 21.07
N GLY A 151 9.22 3.28 19.92
CA GLY A 151 8.25 3.45 18.84
C GLY A 151 6.86 2.98 19.25
N ALA A 152 5.80 3.60 18.68
CA ALA A 152 4.43 3.30 19.06
C ALA A 152 4.07 1.83 18.84
N GLN A 153 4.36 1.28 17.67
CA GLN A 153 4.06 -0.11 17.35
C GLN A 153 4.86 -1.07 18.25
N PHE A 154 6.14 -0.78 18.48
CA PHE A 154 6.97 -1.60 19.37
C PHE A 154 6.46 -1.59 20.81
N ALA A 155 5.95 -0.44 21.29
CA ALA A 155 5.36 -0.31 22.62
C ALA A 155 4.05 -1.12 22.73
N ASP A 156 3.19 -1.07 21.72
CA ASP A 156 1.91 -1.79 21.68
C ASP A 156 2.12 -3.30 21.61
N ASP A 157 3.00 -3.76 20.71
CA ASP A 157 3.28 -5.20 20.50
C ASP A 157 3.88 -5.86 21.75
N ASN A 158 4.67 -5.10 22.53
CA ASN A 158 5.36 -5.61 23.71
C ASN A 158 4.75 -5.11 25.04
N HIS A 159 3.58 -4.48 24.99
CA HIS A 159 2.85 -3.96 26.16
C HIS A 159 3.69 -3.01 27.04
N LEU A 160 4.55 -2.19 26.41
CA LEU A 160 5.43 -1.27 27.10
C LEU A 160 4.74 0.07 27.38
N ASN A 161 4.96 0.59 28.56
CA ASN A 161 4.47 1.92 28.96
C ASN A 161 5.64 2.79 29.41
N VAL A 162 5.40 4.09 29.52
CA VAL A 162 6.37 5.01 30.11
C VAL A 162 6.71 4.55 31.52
N GLY A 163 8.02 4.32 31.77
CA GLY A 163 8.53 3.77 33.01
C GLY A 163 8.91 2.30 32.96
N SER A 164 8.51 1.55 31.93
CA SER A 164 8.94 0.15 31.70
C SER A 164 10.46 0.04 31.59
N ARG A 165 11.00 -1.14 31.85
CA ARG A 165 12.43 -1.44 31.70
C ARG A 165 12.64 -2.39 30.53
N ILE A 166 13.68 -2.13 29.77
CA ILE A 166 14.13 -2.92 28.62
C ILE A 166 15.58 -3.33 28.88
N THR A 167 15.88 -4.59 28.85
CA THR A 167 17.24 -5.10 28.95
C THR A 167 17.77 -5.34 27.54
N VAL A 168 18.93 -4.82 27.23
CA VAL A 168 19.53 -4.85 25.87
C VAL A 168 20.76 -5.74 25.86
N GLY A 169 20.93 -6.50 24.80
CA GLY A 169 22.06 -7.40 24.58
C GLY A 169 21.79 -8.81 25.05
N THR A 170 22.70 -9.74 24.70
CA THR A 170 22.63 -11.13 25.13
C THR A 170 22.91 -11.22 26.63
N ASP A 171 21.98 -11.78 27.39
CA ASP A 171 22.07 -11.83 28.85
C ASP A 171 22.22 -10.44 29.52
N GLY A 172 21.75 -9.37 28.85
CA GLY A 172 21.79 -8.01 29.37
C GLY A 172 23.17 -7.37 29.42
N ASP A 173 24.13 -7.84 28.61
CA ASP A 173 25.52 -7.36 28.58
C ASP A 173 25.64 -5.87 28.21
N LYS A 174 24.65 -5.28 27.52
CA LYS A 174 24.58 -3.85 27.17
C LYS A 174 23.85 -2.99 28.22
N GLY A 175 23.16 -3.62 29.18
CA GLY A 175 22.52 -2.95 30.30
C GLY A 175 21.02 -2.76 30.14
N THR A 176 20.43 -2.13 31.15
CA THR A 176 18.98 -1.89 31.25
C THR A 176 18.64 -0.44 30.98
N LEU A 177 17.69 -0.21 30.11
CA LEU A 177 17.14 1.11 29.77
C LEU A 177 15.74 1.28 30.39
N ARG A 178 15.38 2.52 30.68
CA ARG A 178 14.04 2.88 31.13
C ARG A 178 13.31 3.65 30.04
N VAL A 179 12.11 3.22 29.69
CA VAL A 179 11.24 3.93 28.74
C VAL A 179 10.83 5.28 29.33
N THR A 180 11.23 6.37 28.73
CA THR A 180 10.92 7.76 29.13
C THR A 180 9.81 8.37 28.30
N GLY A 181 9.62 7.92 27.07
CA GLY A 181 8.56 8.38 26.18
C GLY A 181 8.26 7.39 25.07
N ILE A 182 7.09 7.55 24.48
CA ILE A 182 6.62 6.79 23.33
C ILE A 182 6.56 7.75 22.15
N ILE A 183 7.21 7.37 21.05
CA ILE A 183 7.29 8.13 19.79
C ILE A 183 5.97 7.96 19.04
N GLU A 184 5.48 9.03 18.42
CA GLU A 184 4.33 9.00 17.53
C GLU A 184 4.57 8.06 16.34
N GLU A 185 3.53 7.32 15.93
CA GLU A 185 3.59 6.45 14.76
C GLU A 185 3.91 7.26 13.51
N ARG A 186 5.01 6.92 12.83
CA ARG A 186 5.52 7.64 11.66
C ARG A 186 5.23 6.91 10.35
N GLY A 187 4.86 5.65 10.42
CA GLY A 187 4.65 4.81 9.26
C GLY A 187 5.93 4.61 8.45
N MET A 188 5.85 4.80 7.14
CA MET A 188 6.98 4.58 6.23
C MET A 188 7.96 5.77 6.26
N ALA A 189 8.85 5.81 7.24
CA ALA A 189 9.86 6.85 7.38
C ALA A 189 11.20 6.42 6.75
N PHE A 190 11.78 7.26 5.87
CA PHE A 190 13.07 6.96 5.21
C PHE A 190 14.28 7.45 6.01
N ASP A 191 14.09 8.43 6.87
CA ASP A 191 15.12 8.99 7.74
C ASP A 191 15.45 8.03 8.90
N VAL A 192 14.53 7.87 9.83
CA VAL A 192 14.63 6.99 11.00
C VAL A 192 13.29 6.26 11.17
N SER A 193 13.26 4.96 10.89
CA SER A 193 12.07 4.13 11.07
C SER A 193 11.96 3.71 12.53
N THR A 194 11.23 4.49 13.31
CA THR A 194 11.14 4.32 14.76
C THR A 194 10.00 3.44 15.24
N ASP A 195 9.00 3.15 14.41
CA ASP A 195 7.76 2.47 14.85
C ASP A 195 8.01 1.13 15.54
N SER A 196 8.98 0.34 15.02
CA SER A 196 9.41 -0.95 15.59
C SER A 196 10.83 -0.90 16.15
N ALA A 197 11.23 0.22 16.74
CA ALA A 197 12.60 0.47 17.20
C ALA A 197 12.64 1.22 18.52
N ILE A 198 13.83 1.28 19.10
CA ILE A 198 14.11 2.15 20.25
C ILE A 198 15.13 3.22 19.87
N VAL A 199 15.02 4.36 20.53
CA VAL A 199 15.94 5.48 20.39
C VAL A 199 16.60 5.73 21.73
N VAL A 200 17.93 5.74 21.72
CA VAL A 200 18.80 5.94 22.91
C VAL A 200 19.66 7.16 22.73
N THR A 201 20.23 7.63 23.82
CA THR A 201 21.22 8.72 23.76
C THR A 201 22.50 8.26 23.07
N LYS A 202 23.16 9.17 22.36
CA LYS A 202 24.47 8.89 21.74
C LYS A 202 25.48 8.36 22.76
N ASP A 203 25.55 8.95 23.95
CA ASP A 203 26.49 8.59 25.00
C ASP A 203 26.32 7.12 25.46
N TRP A 204 25.07 6.69 25.61
CA TRP A 204 24.79 5.28 25.93
C TRP A 204 25.17 4.36 24.77
N PHE A 205 24.83 4.76 23.54
CA PHE A 205 25.13 3.97 22.34
C PHE A 205 26.64 3.77 22.16
N ASP A 206 27.42 4.84 22.30
CA ASP A 206 28.88 4.82 22.20
C ASP A 206 29.50 3.92 23.29
N ALA A 207 28.98 4.02 24.54
CA ALA A 207 29.44 3.18 25.64
C ALA A 207 29.08 1.69 25.43
N ALA A 208 27.90 1.38 24.92
CA ALA A 208 27.43 0.01 24.73
C ALA A 208 28.11 -0.70 23.55
N TYR A 209 28.37 0.02 22.44
CA TYR A 209 28.85 -0.55 21.18
C TYR A 209 30.27 -0.12 20.79
N ASN A 210 30.88 0.77 21.55
CA ASN A 210 32.22 1.33 21.32
C ASN A 210 32.40 1.87 19.90
N ARG A 211 31.47 2.76 19.47
CA ARG A 211 31.37 3.28 18.10
C ARG A 211 31.24 4.78 18.10
N ASP A 212 32.14 5.47 17.36
CA ASP A 212 32.19 6.92 17.20
C ASP A 212 31.74 7.39 15.79
N ASP A 213 31.60 6.48 14.84
CA ASP A 213 31.25 6.80 13.45
C ASP A 213 29.74 6.65 13.21
N TYR A 214 29.18 7.52 12.36
CA TYR A 214 27.75 7.59 12.09
C TYR A 214 27.32 6.69 10.91
N ASP A 215 26.15 6.10 11.01
CA ASP A 215 25.57 5.28 9.93
C ASP A 215 24.91 6.14 8.86
N LYS A 216 24.34 7.27 9.26
CA LYS A 216 23.74 8.26 8.37
C LYS A 216 23.65 9.62 9.02
N VAL A 217 23.48 10.64 8.18
CA VAL A 217 23.17 12.01 8.63
C VAL A 217 21.86 12.44 8.02
N VAL A 218 20.91 12.87 8.84
CA VAL A 218 19.64 13.44 8.42
C VAL A 218 19.75 14.95 8.47
N VAL A 219 19.56 15.61 7.35
CA VAL A 219 19.58 17.07 7.25
C VAL A 219 18.15 17.56 7.12
N LYS A 220 17.64 18.21 8.16
CA LYS A 220 16.30 18.79 8.16
C LYS A 220 16.32 20.17 7.52
N VAL A 221 15.59 20.33 6.42
CA VAL A 221 15.58 21.56 5.61
C VAL A 221 14.35 22.38 5.96
N LYS A 222 14.54 23.66 6.27
CA LYS A 222 13.45 24.55 6.69
C LYS A 222 12.45 24.87 5.58
N ASN A 223 12.91 24.91 4.32
CA ASN A 223 12.09 25.21 3.18
C ASN A 223 12.21 24.07 2.16
N LEU A 224 11.09 23.46 1.83
CA LEU A 224 11.02 22.30 0.91
C LEU A 224 11.60 22.57 -0.48
N ASP A 225 11.57 23.83 -0.93
CA ASP A 225 12.10 24.21 -2.25
C ASP A 225 13.64 24.23 -2.27
N ASP A 226 14.28 24.28 -1.09
CA ASP A 226 15.74 24.28 -0.95
C ASP A 226 16.34 22.84 -0.94
N LEU A 227 15.51 21.79 -0.85
CA LEU A 227 15.97 20.39 -0.80
C LEU A 227 16.94 20.04 -1.94
N PRO A 228 16.64 20.33 -3.24
CA PRO A 228 17.56 20.04 -4.33
C PRO A 228 18.89 20.83 -4.23
N VAL A 229 18.82 22.06 -3.71
CA VAL A 229 20.01 22.93 -3.54
C VAL A 229 20.92 22.38 -2.46
N VAL A 230 20.35 22.01 -1.29
CA VAL A 230 21.07 21.41 -0.17
C VAL A 230 21.69 20.07 -0.58
N LYS A 231 20.93 19.21 -1.27
CA LYS A 231 21.45 17.97 -1.82
C LYS A 231 22.65 18.20 -2.71
N THR A 232 22.54 19.11 -3.68
CA THR A 232 23.63 19.40 -4.64
C THR A 232 24.85 20.00 -3.93
N ALA A 233 24.66 20.83 -2.91
CA ALA A 233 25.73 21.41 -2.13
C ALA A 233 26.51 20.33 -1.35
N ILE A 234 25.81 19.38 -0.71
CA ILE A 234 26.43 18.26 0.00
C ILE A 234 27.17 17.34 -0.99
N GLU A 235 26.53 16.96 -2.11
CA GLU A 235 27.16 16.11 -3.15
C GLU A 235 28.44 16.77 -3.69
N LYS A 236 28.40 18.05 -4.01
CA LYS A 236 29.55 18.81 -4.53
C LYS A 236 30.68 18.92 -3.50
N GLN A 237 30.35 19.02 -2.21
CA GLN A 237 31.34 19.11 -1.14
C GLN A 237 31.99 17.77 -0.83
N MET A 238 31.18 16.69 -0.76
CA MET A 238 31.63 15.38 -0.30
C MET A 238 32.21 14.53 -1.44
N ASN A 239 31.62 14.59 -2.63
CA ASN A 239 31.96 13.74 -3.79
C ASN A 239 32.87 14.44 -4.82
N LYS A 240 33.86 15.25 -4.36
CA LYS A 240 34.75 16.05 -5.25
C LYS A 240 35.66 15.22 -6.12
N ARG A 241 36.20 14.13 -5.62
CA ARG A 241 37.16 13.25 -6.30
C ARG A 241 36.56 11.87 -6.50
N ASP A 242 36.14 11.26 -5.42
CA ASP A 242 35.48 9.95 -5.38
C ASP A 242 34.10 10.09 -4.76
N LYS A 243 33.19 9.19 -5.12
CA LYS A 243 31.88 9.14 -4.52
C LYS A 243 31.96 8.52 -3.14
N VAL A 244 31.96 9.37 -2.11
CA VAL A 244 32.13 8.99 -0.70
C VAL A 244 30.76 8.79 -0.02
N VAL A 245 29.77 9.59 -0.44
CA VAL A 245 28.43 9.55 0.15
C VAL A 245 27.35 9.48 -0.94
N ASP A 246 26.26 8.85 -0.60
CA ASP A 246 25.00 8.92 -1.33
C ASP A 246 24.09 9.93 -0.64
N VAL A 247 23.52 10.85 -1.41
CA VAL A 247 22.63 11.89 -0.89
C VAL A 247 21.25 11.70 -1.49
N MET A 248 20.31 11.35 -0.64
CA MET A 248 18.94 11.06 -1.00
C MET A 248 18.03 12.22 -0.60
N ASP A 249 17.33 12.78 -1.57
CA ASP A 249 16.21 13.70 -1.37
C ASP A 249 14.96 12.88 -1.11
N THR A 250 14.43 12.95 0.10
CA THR A 250 13.29 12.15 0.54
C THR A 250 12.06 12.45 -0.30
N ARG A 251 11.79 13.72 -0.61
CA ARG A 251 10.66 14.13 -1.44
C ARG A 251 10.73 13.53 -2.85
N LYS A 252 11.87 13.67 -3.51
CA LYS A 252 12.06 13.13 -4.87
C LYS A 252 11.98 11.61 -4.90
N THR A 253 12.50 10.95 -3.89
CA THR A 253 12.39 9.48 -3.75
C THR A 253 10.95 9.06 -3.61
N MET A 254 10.18 9.75 -2.78
CA MET A 254 8.74 9.51 -2.64
C MET A 254 7.97 9.75 -3.93
N GLU A 255 8.24 10.86 -4.65
CA GLU A 255 7.62 11.12 -5.96
C GLU A 255 7.91 9.98 -6.96
N THR A 256 9.13 9.46 -6.96
CA THR A 256 9.51 8.31 -7.81
C THR A 256 8.74 7.05 -7.42
N ILE A 257 8.59 6.79 -6.13
CA ILE A 257 7.79 5.67 -5.62
C ILE A 257 6.33 5.83 -6.05
N PHE A 258 5.73 7.01 -5.89
CA PHE A 258 4.36 7.27 -6.36
C PHE A 258 4.19 7.02 -7.86
N GLN A 259 5.13 7.50 -8.68
CA GLN A 259 5.10 7.26 -10.11
C GLN A 259 5.19 5.77 -10.44
N THR A 260 6.07 5.04 -9.77
CA THR A 260 6.23 3.59 -9.96
C THR A 260 4.95 2.84 -9.56
N PHE A 261 4.36 3.16 -8.41
CA PHE A 261 3.09 2.55 -8.00
C PHE A 261 1.93 2.95 -8.92
N GLY A 262 1.91 4.19 -9.40
CA GLY A 262 0.95 4.65 -10.42
C GLY A 262 1.03 3.82 -11.71
N GLN A 263 2.25 3.51 -12.17
CA GLN A 263 2.47 2.65 -13.33
C GLN A 263 2.01 1.21 -13.06
N ILE A 264 2.36 0.63 -11.91
CA ILE A 264 1.93 -0.72 -11.51
C ILE A 264 0.40 -0.78 -11.43
N THR A 265 -0.24 0.20 -10.81
CA THR A 265 -1.70 0.29 -10.71
C THR A 265 -2.35 0.36 -12.08
N THR A 266 -1.81 1.15 -13.00
CA THR A 266 -2.29 1.25 -14.39
C THR A 266 -2.15 -0.08 -15.12
N PHE A 267 -1.01 -0.75 -14.97
CA PHE A 267 -0.75 -2.04 -15.61
C PHE A 267 -1.70 -3.13 -15.11
N VAL A 268 -1.89 -3.26 -13.80
CA VAL A 268 -2.83 -4.24 -13.22
C VAL A 268 -4.28 -3.90 -13.55
N SER A 269 -4.63 -2.61 -13.60
CA SER A 269 -5.96 -2.18 -14.06
C SER A 269 -6.22 -2.53 -15.52
N ALA A 270 -5.20 -2.46 -16.37
CA ALA A 270 -5.30 -2.92 -17.76
C ALA A 270 -5.54 -4.43 -17.85
N ILE A 271 -4.84 -5.24 -17.04
CA ILE A 271 -5.10 -6.68 -16.93
C ILE A 271 -6.54 -6.96 -16.47
N GLY A 272 -7.00 -6.25 -15.46
CA GLY A 272 -8.40 -6.31 -14.99
C GLY A 272 -9.40 -5.93 -16.10
N GLY A 273 -9.08 -4.90 -16.89
CA GLY A 273 -9.85 -4.50 -18.06
C GLY A 273 -9.94 -5.60 -19.13
N ILE A 274 -8.82 -6.25 -19.44
CA ILE A 274 -8.79 -7.39 -20.36
C ILE A 274 -9.65 -8.55 -19.82
N SER A 275 -9.53 -8.86 -18.55
CA SER A 275 -10.36 -9.89 -17.89
C SER A 275 -11.85 -9.57 -18.01
N MET A 276 -12.24 -8.29 -17.88
CA MET A 276 -13.62 -7.87 -18.07
C MET A 276 -14.09 -7.97 -19.54
N ILE A 277 -13.22 -7.71 -20.52
CA ILE A 277 -13.55 -7.91 -21.93
C ILE A 277 -13.84 -9.41 -22.19
N VAL A 278 -13.00 -10.30 -21.67
CA VAL A 278 -13.20 -11.75 -21.78
C VAL A 278 -14.52 -12.18 -21.12
N ALA A 279 -14.82 -11.63 -19.94
CA ALA A 279 -16.09 -11.83 -19.26
C ALA A 279 -17.28 -11.33 -20.11
N GLY A 280 -17.13 -10.18 -20.74
CA GLY A 280 -18.12 -9.61 -21.64
C GLY A 280 -18.41 -10.52 -22.85
N VAL A 281 -17.37 -11.06 -23.48
CA VAL A 281 -17.51 -12.04 -24.56
C VAL A 281 -18.21 -13.32 -24.08
N SER A 282 -17.90 -13.77 -22.87
CA SER A 282 -18.57 -14.92 -22.25
C SER A 282 -20.06 -14.66 -22.03
N ILE A 283 -20.43 -13.47 -21.54
CA ILE A 283 -21.83 -13.05 -21.40
C ILE A 283 -22.52 -13.02 -22.76
N LEU A 284 -21.89 -12.45 -23.79
CA LEU A 284 -22.40 -12.40 -25.15
C LEU A 284 -22.70 -13.83 -25.67
N ASN A 285 -21.75 -14.75 -25.52
CA ASN A 285 -21.90 -16.15 -25.97
C ASN A 285 -23.04 -16.87 -25.21
N ILE A 286 -23.10 -16.70 -23.90
CA ILE A 286 -24.13 -17.32 -23.06
C ILE A 286 -25.52 -16.79 -23.43
N MET A 287 -25.64 -15.48 -23.57
CA MET A 287 -26.92 -14.87 -23.95
C MET A 287 -27.33 -15.24 -25.38
N MET A 288 -26.38 -15.35 -26.33
CA MET A 288 -26.68 -15.84 -27.69
C MET A 288 -27.21 -17.27 -27.68
N MET A 289 -26.63 -18.14 -26.86
CA MET A 289 -27.13 -19.49 -26.66
C MET A 289 -28.51 -19.51 -26.00
N SER A 290 -28.73 -18.69 -24.98
CA SER A 290 -30.04 -18.51 -24.33
C SER A 290 -31.12 -18.04 -25.33
N VAL A 291 -30.80 -17.12 -26.24
CA VAL A 291 -31.69 -16.68 -27.31
C VAL A 291 -32.01 -17.80 -28.27
N THR A 292 -31.02 -18.62 -28.69
CA THR A 292 -31.24 -19.72 -29.63
C THR A 292 -32.04 -20.85 -29.02
N GLU A 293 -31.79 -21.23 -27.77
CA GLU A 293 -32.56 -22.26 -27.04
C GLU A 293 -34.04 -21.85 -26.85
N ARG A 294 -34.36 -20.55 -26.84
CA ARG A 294 -35.69 -20.00 -26.57
C ARG A 294 -36.33 -19.32 -27.77
N ILE A 295 -35.87 -19.67 -29.00
CA ILE A 295 -36.43 -19.05 -30.22
C ILE A 295 -37.95 -19.30 -30.31
N LYS A 296 -38.43 -20.51 -30.02
CA LYS A 296 -39.86 -20.84 -30.02
C LYS A 296 -40.66 -20.05 -28.98
N GLU A 297 -40.16 -19.97 -27.75
CA GLU A 297 -40.80 -19.20 -26.67
C GLU A 297 -40.93 -17.72 -27.04
N ASN A 298 -39.86 -17.12 -27.58
CA ASN A 298 -39.86 -15.75 -28.06
C ASN A 298 -40.82 -15.53 -29.23
N GLY A 299 -40.87 -16.53 -30.15
CA GLY A 299 -41.83 -16.53 -31.28
C GLY A 299 -43.27 -16.55 -30.80
N ILE A 300 -43.63 -17.42 -29.83
CA ILE A 300 -44.96 -17.48 -29.20
C ILE A 300 -45.30 -16.17 -28.50
N MET A 301 -44.43 -15.62 -27.68
CA MET A 301 -44.69 -14.37 -27.01
C MET A 301 -44.98 -13.24 -28.00
N ARG A 302 -44.23 -13.15 -29.09
CA ARG A 302 -44.46 -12.15 -30.13
C ARG A 302 -45.70 -12.38 -30.96
N SER A 303 -46.11 -13.64 -31.20
CA SER A 303 -47.34 -13.94 -31.91
C SER A 303 -48.60 -13.62 -31.09
N ILE A 304 -48.50 -13.65 -29.74
CA ILE A 304 -49.58 -13.25 -28.82
C ILE A 304 -49.63 -11.73 -28.64
N GLY A 305 -48.63 -10.95 -29.20
CA GLY A 305 -48.66 -9.50 -29.21
C GLY A 305 -47.60 -8.80 -28.36
N ALA A 306 -46.60 -9.53 -27.81
CA ALA A 306 -45.49 -8.90 -27.10
C ALA A 306 -44.70 -7.97 -28.03
N GLN A 307 -44.39 -6.80 -27.55
CA GLN A 307 -43.61 -5.80 -28.29
C GLN A 307 -42.13 -6.17 -28.33
N ARG A 308 -41.41 -5.71 -29.39
CA ARG A 308 -39.95 -5.89 -29.48
C ARG A 308 -39.19 -5.38 -28.26
N ARG A 309 -39.63 -4.26 -27.70
CA ARG A 309 -39.05 -3.66 -26.48
C ARG A 309 -39.17 -4.56 -25.25
N GLU A 310 -40.25 -5.30 -25.14
CA GLU A 310 -40.50 -6.18 -24.01
C GLU A 310 -39.57 -7.41 -24.08
N VAL A 311 -39.40 -8.02 -25.23
CA VAL A 311 -38.45 -9.11 -25.45
C VAL A 311 -37.04 -8.64 -25.21
N MET A 312 -36.66 -7.46 -25.75
CA MET A 312 -35.34 -6.86 -25.54
C MET A 312 -35.07 -6.58 -24.04
N SER A 313 -36.05 -6.01 -23.32
CA SER A 313 -35.88 -5.70 -21.89
C SER A 313 -35.69 -6.96 -21.04
N MET A 314 -36.32 -8.08 -21.38
CA MET A 314 -36.15 -9.34 -20.66
C MET A 314 -34.69 -9.82 -20.69
N PHE A 315 -34.04 -9.79 -21.86
CA PHE A 315 -32.65 -10.18 -21.99
C PHE A 315 -31.69 -9.16 -21.38
N ILE A 316 -32.00 -7.85 -21.45
CA ILE A 316 -31.23 -6.81 -20.78
C ILE A 316 -31.29 -6.98 -19.25
N TYR A 317 -32.44 -7.33 -18.68
CA TYR A 317 -32.54 -7.64 -17.25
C TYR A 317 -31.73 -8.88 -16.87
N GLU A 318 -31.66 -9.90 -17.73
CA GLU A 318 -30.81 -11.07 -17.49
C GLU A 318 -29.33 -10.68 -17.44
N ALA A 319 -28.83 -9.87 -18.39
CA ALA A 319 -27.48 -9.31 -18.38
C ALA A 319 -27.22 -8.44 -17.15
N LEU A 320 -28.21 -7.61 -16.79
CA LEU A 320 -28.12 -6.73 -15.62
C LEU A 320 -28.01 -7.53 -14.32
N ILE A 321 -28.77 -8.61 -14.16
CA ILE A 321 -28.70 -9.48 -12.98
C ILE A 321 -27.31 -10.10 -12.87
N LEU A 322 -26.76 -10.65 -13.98
CA LEU A 322 -25.41 -11.21 -14.01
C LEU A 322 -24.36 -10.15 -13.65
N GLY A 323 -24.48 -8.94 -14.22
CA GLY A 323 -23.61 -7.81 -13.93
C GLY A 323 -23.66 -7.38 -12.49
N ILE A 324 -24.84 -7.17 -11.92
CA ILE A 324 -25.01 -6.72 -10.52
C ILE A 324 -24.50 -7.78 -9.56
N VAL A 325 -24.93 -9.04 -9.71
CA VAL A 325 -24.55 -10.11 -8.79
C VAL A 325 -23.03 -10.37 -8.87
N GLY A 326 -22.46 -10.47 -10.08
CA GLY A 326 -21.02 -10.65 -10.26
C GLY A 326 -20.22 -9.49 -9.70
N SER A 327 -20.64 -8.25 -9.99
CA SER A 327 -19.92 -7.06 -9.50
C SER A 327 -20.04 -6.87 -7.98
N LEU A 328 -21.18 -7.19 -7.36
CA LEU A 328 -21.32 -7.12 -5.90
C LEU A 328 -20.45 -8.17 -5.20
N ILE A 329 -20.45 -9.41 -5.70
CA ILE A 329 -19.56 -10.45 -5.18
C ILE A 329 -18.10 -10.02 -5.33
N GLY A 330 -17.72 -9.51 -6.52
CA GLY A 330 -16.39 -8.97 -6.76
C GLY A 330 -16.04 -7.81 -5.82
N GLY A 331 -16.98 -6.90 -5.56
CA GLY A 331 -16.81 -5.79 -4.63
C GLY A 331 -16.57 -6.25 -3.18
N VAL A 332 -17.32 -7.25 -2.71
CA VAL A 332 -17.10 -7.84 -1.38
C VAL A 332 -15.75 -8.55 -1.30
N LEU A 333 -15.40 -9.35 -2.31
CA LEU A 333 -14.11 -10.04 -2.37
C LEU A 333 -12.95 -9.07 -2.49
N SER A 334 -13.12 -7.91 -3.15
CA SER A 334 -12.08 -6.89 -3.23
C SER A 334 -11.80 -6.21 -1.88
N LEU A 335 -12.78 -6.10 -0.98
CA LEU A 335 -12.55 -5.65 0.40
C LEU A 335 -11.68 -6.65 1.16
N LEU A 336 -11.96 -7.94 1.04
CA LEU A 336 -11.15 -8.99 1.67
C LEU A 336 -9.74 -9.02 1.08
N GLY A 337 -9.62 -8.93 -0.24
CA GLY A 337 -8.34 -8.84 -0.93
C GLY A 337 -7.56 -7.58 -0.55
N GLY A 338 -8.23 -6.43 -0.51
CA GLY A 338 -7.65 -5.17 -0.08
C GLY A 338 -7.17 -5.20 1.38
N TYR A 339 -7.95 -5.83 2.28
CA TYR A 339 -7.54 -6.06 3.67
C TYR A 339 -6.28 -6.94 3.75
N ALA A 340 -6.27 -8.08 3.08
CA ALA A 340 -5.13 -9.00 3.09
C ALA A 340 -3.87 -8.34 2.51
N VAL A 341 -3.99 -7.63 1.40
CA VAL A 341 -2.85 -6.96 0.76
C VAL A 341 -2.35 -5.78 1.62
N SER A 342 -3.24 -4.97 2.18
CA SER A 342 -2.85 -3.84 3.05
C SER A 342 -2.18 -4.31 4.33
N SER A 343 -2.67 -5.37 4.97
CA SER A 343 -2.07 -5.93 6.18
C SER A 343 -0.70 -6.54 5.93
N LEU A 344 -0.50 -7.22 4.79
CA LEU A 344 0.78 -7.87 4.45
C LEU A 344 1.84 -6.88 3.93
N LEU A 345 1.46 -5.89 3.12
CA LEU A 345 2.41 -4.98 2.48
C LEU A 345 2.61 -3.68 3.25
N LEU A 346 1.54 -3.09 3.79
CA LEU A 346 1.61 -1.80 4.48
C LEU A 346 1.70 -1.95 5.99
N GLN A 347 1.48 -3.17 6.52
CA GLN A 347 1.39 -3.46 7.95
C GLN A 347 0.41 -2.56 8.71
N THR A 348 -0.49 -1.89 7.98
CA THR A 348 -1.53 -1.01 8.52
C THR A 348 -2.83 -1.14 7.74
N THR A 349 -3.94 -1.10 8.44
CA THR A 349 -5.29 -1.14 7.85
C THR A 349 -6.00 0.22 7.94
N LYS A 350 -5.33 1.24 8.49
CA LYS A 350 -5.86 2.59 8.74
C LYS A 350 -6.51 3.22 7.50
N TYR A 351 -5.94 3.00 6.33
CA TYR A 351 -6.37 3.64 5.07
C TYR A 351 -7.37 2.81 4.25
N LEU A 352 -7.73 1.61 4.71
CA LEU A 352 -8.66 0.72 3.99
C LEU A 352 -10.08 1.29 3.89
N PHE A 353 -10.58 1.85 5.01
CA PHE A 353 -11.94 2.38 5.12
C PHE A 353 -12.05 3.88 4.84
N VAL A 354 -11.03 4.49 4.29
CA VAL A 354 -11.08 5.89 3.87
C VAL A 354 -12.03 6.04 2.66
N PRO A 355 -12.84 7.10 2.59
CA PRO A 355 -13.79 7.29 1.49
C PRO A 355 -13.19 7.16 0.09
N SER A 356 -11.95 7.60 -0.10
CA SER A 356 -11.23 7.48 -1.38
C SER A 356 -10.94 6.02 -1.77
N SER A 357 -10.68 5.13 -0.82
CA SER A 357 -10.48 3.69 -1.09
C SER A 357 -11.80 3.02 -1.46
N LEU A 358 -12.91 3.40 -0.81
CA LEU A 358 -14.24 2.88 -1.13
C LEU A 358 -14.73 3.30 -2.52
N VAL A 359 -14.33 4.48 -2.99
CA VAL A 359 -14.62 4.96 -4.35
C VAL A 359 -14.05 4.01 -5.41
N SER A 360 -12.89 3.40 -5.18
CA SER A 360 -12.29 2.42 -6.11
C SER A 360 -13.18 1.17 -6.29
N ILE A 361 -13.89 0.74 -5.24
CA ILE A 361 -14.84 -0.37 -5.32
C ILE A 361 -16.05 0.04 -6.17
N VAL A 362 -16.57 1.25 -5.95
CA VAL A 362 -17.69 1.77 -6.73
C VAL A 362 -17.34 1.85 -8.22
N TYR A 363 -16.12 2.28 -8.56
CA TYR A 363 -15.64 2.26 -9.95
C TYR A 363 -15.57 0.86 -10.53
N GLY A 364 -15.01 -0.11 -9.81
CA GLY A 364 -14.94 -1.50 -10.24
C GLY A 364 -16.32 -2.12 -10.47
N VAL A 365 -17.24 -1.94 -9.51
CA VAL A 365 -18.62 -2.41 -9.58
C VAL A 365 -19.38 -1.77 -10.75
N SER A 366 -19.30 -0.45 -10.88
CA SER A 366 -19.96 0.29 -11.97
C SER A 366 -19.44 -0.18 -13.34
N PHE A 367 -18.13 -0.37 -13.47
CA PHE A 367 -17.52 -0.82 -14.72
C PHE A 367 -17.98 -2.24 -15.09
N GLY A 368 -18.06 -3.16 -14.10
CA GLY A 368 -18.59 -4.51 -14.32
C GLY A 368 -20.04 -4.54 -14.79
N ILE A 369 -20.90 -3.69 -14.21
CA ILE A 369 -22.30 -3.55 -14.64
C ILE A 369 -22.38 -3.00 -16.07
N VAL A 370 -21.58 -1.97 -16.39
CA VAL A 370 -21.56 -1.37 -17.74
C VAL A 370 -21.12 -2.39 -18.79
N VAL A 371 -20.04 -3.15 -18.54
CA VAL A 371 -19.54 -4.18 -19.45
C VAL A 371 -20.60 -5.24 -19.67
N SER A 372 -21.28 -5.70 -18.62
CA SER A 372 -22.36 -6.69 -18.71
C SER A 372 -23.53 -6.18 -19.59
N LEU A 373 -23.94 -4.94 -19.42
CA LEU A 373 -25.01 -4.33 -20.20
C LEU A 373 -24.62 -4.16 -21.68
N VAL A 374 -23.41 -3.68 -21.96
CA VAL A 374 -22.90 -3.47 -23.32
C VAL A 374 -22.83 -4.80 -24.07
N CYS A 375 -22.27 -5.83 -23.44
CA CYS A 375 -22.14 -7.15 -24.07
C CYS A 375 -23.48 -7.89 -24.18
N GLY A 376 -24.41 -7.66 -23.26
CA GLY A 376 -25.77 -8.20 -23.29
C GLY A 376 -26.69 -7.51 -24.30
N PHE A 377 -26.35 -6.29 -24.73
CA PHE A 377 -27.19 -5.51 -25.63
C PHE A 377 -27.36 -6.18 -27.02
N TYR A 378 -26.28 -6.64 -27.63
CA TYR A 378 -26.34 -7.26 -28.95
C TYR A 378 -27.22 -8.51 -29.01
N PRO A 379 -27.10 -9.51 -28.13
CA PRO A 379 -28.01 -10.65 -28.04
C PRO A 379 -29.46 -10.24 -27.81
N ALA A 380 -29.71 -9.30 -26.91
CA ALA A 380 -31.04 -8.79 -26.61
C ALA A 380 -31.71 -8.15 -27.85
N TRP A 381 -30.95 -7.34 -28.57
CA TRP A 381 -31.40 -6.71 -29.81
C TRP A 381 -31.71 -7.77 -30.89
N ARG A 382 -30.86 -8.78 -31.04
CA ARG A 382 -31.06 -9.88 -31.99
C ARG A 382 -32.32 -10.70 -31.64
N ALA A 383 -32.53 -11.05 -30.38
CA ALA A 383 -33.74 -11.73 -29.91
C ALA A 383 -35.02 -10.93 -30.19
N ALA A 384 -35.00 -9.62 -29.97
CA ALA A 384 -36.13 -8.74 -30.23
C ALA A 384 -36.49 -8.60 -31.72
N ASN A 385 -35.54 -8.82 -32.62
CA ASN A 385 -35.75 -8.70 -34.06
C ASN A 385 -36.04 -10.04 -34.79
N LEU A 386 -36.13 -11.15 -34.07
CA LEU A 386 -36.52 -12.45 -34.62
C LEU A 386 -37.93 -12.36 -35.28
N ASN A 387 -38.06 -12.92 -36.46
CA ASN A 387 -39.37 -13.03 -37.15
C ASN A 387 -40.21 -14.14 -36.45
N PRO A 388 -41.42 -13.85 -35.96
CA PRO A 388 -42.26 -14.85 -35.30
C PRO A 388 -42.55 -16.08 -36.16
N ILE A 389 -42.72 -15.91 -37.47
CA ILE A 389 -43.03 -16.98 -38.40
C ILE A 389 -41.85 -17.95 -38.50
N ASP A 390 -40.63 -17.43 -38.65
CA ASP A 390 -39.41 -18.23 -38.73
C ASP A 390 -39.10 -18.92 -37.40
N ALA A 391 -39.38 -18.24 -36.29
CA ALA A 391 -39.18 -18.78 -34.94
C ALA A 391 -40.10 -19.98 -34.63
N LEU A 392 -41.32 -19.98 -35.15
CA LEU A 392 -42.26 -21.09 -34.98
C LEU A 392 -42.01 -22.28 -35.96
N ARG A 393 -41.33 -22.00 -37.09
CA ARG A 393 -41.00 -23.01 -38.10
C ARG A 393 -39.68 -23.76 -37.80
N HIS A 394 -38.89 -23.28 -36.86
CA HIS A 394 -37.64 -23.92 -36.45
C HIS A 394 -37.96 -25.23 -35.69
N GLU A 395 -37.57 -26.37 -36.25
CA GLU A 395 -37.57 -27.67 -35.57
C GLU A 395 -36.40 -27.84 -34.61
#